data_b4120a9cbdea52c211f41151be22aafb
#
_entry.id   b4120a9cbdea52c211f41151be22aafb
#
_cell.length_a   1.000
_cell.length_b   1.000
_cell.length_c   1.000
_cell.angle_alpha   90.00
_cell.angle_beta   90.00
_cell.angle_gamma   90.00
#
_symmetry.space_group_name_H-M   'P 1'
#
loop_
_entity.id
_entity.type
_entity.pdbx_description
1 polymer ?
#
loop_
_entity_poly.entity_id
_entity_poly.type
_entity_poly.pdbx_seq_one_letter_code
_entity_poly.pdbx_strand_id
1 'polypeptide(L)'
;MNLHAKLLEREAAGRPVTVGLIGAGKFGTMFLAQARLTRGLHVAAVADLAASRARAQLQGAGWPVEQYAAGSLADAHGSRATFVTDDAPALIADPRIEVIVEATGVPSAGITHALGAIAQRKHIVMVNVEADALAGPMLAQRAKAAGVVYSLAWGDQPALICEHVDWARACGFTVIAAGKGTRYEPHYHRSTPDTLWDILDKYLQITDRASINPKMFNSFIDGSKSAIEMTAVCNTTGLVPQSDGLGFPAASRFELADVCKPKAAGGMLEKVGVTEVVSSVRRDGSDVAHHLALGTFVVVEGETDYVRQCFREYAMLPDQSGRYAALYRPIHMIGLELGISVASAALRREPTGAPTGFRSDVVATAKRLLKRGEVLDGEGGFCVWGKQVPAERSLRDGLLPLGLAHAVTLRHEIAEGESLKWSDVSCDENDFAVKVRREMEATFGCTQPRVLPS
;
A
#
# COMPACT_ATOMS: atom_id res chain seq x y z
N MET A 1 -10.31 20.92 -2.72
CA MET A 1 -9.85 20.19 -3.93
C MET A 1 -10.66 20.67 -5.13
N ASN A 2 -10.09 20.76 -6.32
CA ASN A 2 -10.82 21.10 -7.56
C ASN A 2 -10.41 20.18 -8.74
N LEU A 3 -10.03 18.92 -8.45
CA LEU A 3 -9.61 17.96 -9.48
C LEU A 3 -10.69 17.71 -10.51
N HIS A 4 -11.95 17.61 -10.07
CA HIS A 4 -13.08 17.42 -10.99
C HIS A 4 -13.19 18.55 -12.03
N ALA A 5 -13.11 19.82 -11.58
CA ALA A 5 -13.13 20.96 -12.50
C ALA A 5 -11.98 20.92 -13.51
N LYS A 6 -10.76 20.60 -13.06
CA LYS A 6 -9.59 20.46 -13.92
C LYS A 6 -9.70 19.31 -14.93
N LEU A 7 -10.32 18.20 -14.55
CA LEU A 7 -10.62 17.11 -15.48
C LEU A 7 -11.63 17.56 -16.56
N LEU A 8 -12.68 18.31 -16.19
CA LEU A 8 -13.62 18.87 -17.14
C LEU A 8 -12.98 19.89 -18.09
N GLU A 9 -12.04 20.69 -17.61
CA GLU A 9 -11.24 21.60 -18.47
C GLU A 9 -10.44 20.80 -19.51
N ARG A 10 -9.80 19.70 -19.12
CA ARG A 10 -9.08 18.79 -20.02
C ARG A 10 -10.02 18.15 -21.05
N GLU A 11 -11.21 17.73 -20.62
CA GLU A 11 -12.25 17.18 -21.50
C GLU A 11 -12.71 18.21 -22.52
N ALA A 12 -13.05 19.42 -22.08
CA ALA A 12 -13.49 20.52 -22.95
C ALA A 12 -12.41 20.93 -23.97
N ALA A 13 -11.14 20.84 -23.59
CA ALA A 13 -9.99 21.09 -24.47
C ALA A 13 -9.71 19.93 -25.46
N GLY A 14 -10.48 18.84 -25.41
CA GLY A 14 -10.24 17.66 -26.25
C GLY A 14 -8.98 16.87 -25.87
N ARG A 15 -8.38 17.11 -24.71
CA ARG A 15 -7.12 16.54 -24.25
C ARG A 15 -7.27 15.90 -22.87
N PRO A 16 -8.05 14.81 -22.74
CA PRO A 16 -8.20 14.11 -21.46
C PRO A 16 -6.84 13.63 -20.95
N VAL A 17 -6.74 13.42 -19.64
CA VAL A 17 -5.58 12.76 -19.02
C VAL A 17 -5.50 11.34 -19.55
N THR A 18 -4.38 10.97 -20.15
CA THR A 18 -4.20 9.69 -20.84
C THR A 18 -3.46 8.71 -19.94
N VAL A 19 -4.07 7.55 -19.72
CA VAL A 19 -3.62 6.54 -18.76
C VAL A 19 -3.30 5.22 -19.45
N GLY A 20 -2.18 4.60 -19.04
CA GLY A 20 -1.88 3.19 -19.28
C GLY A 20 -2.02 2.40 -17.98
N LEU A 21 -2.87 1.37 -17.97
CA LEU A 21 -3.00 0.43 -16.86
C LEU A 21 -2.18 -0.83 -17.13
N ILE A 22 -1.37 -1.25 -16.17
CA ILE A 22 -0.63 -2.51 -16.21
C ILE A 22 -1.13 -3.41 -15.08
N GLY A 23 -1.75 -4.53 -15.44
CA GLY A 23 -2.42 -5.46 -14.53
C GLY A 23 -3.93 -5.24 -14.48
N ALA A 24 -4.70 -6.14 -15.10
CA ALA A 24 -6.16 -6.18 -15.10
C ALA A 24 -6.71 -7.23 -14.11
N GLY A 25 -6.08 -7.33 -12.93
CA GLY A 25 -6.58 -8.13 -11.81
C GLY A 25 -7.78 -7.47 -11.12
N LYS A 26 -8.13 -7.95 -9.93
CA LYS A 26 -9.26 -7.43 -9.14
C LYS A 26 -9.21 -5.91 -8.96
N PHE A 27 -8.05 -5.38 -8.57
CA PHE A 27 -7.84 -3.95 -8.34
C PHE A 27 -7.93 -3.13 -9.63
N GLY A 28 -7.22 -3.57 -10.69
CA GLY A 28 -7.29 -2.90 -12.01
C GLY A 28 -8.71 -2.85 -12.55
N THR A 29 -9.50 -3.92 -12.34
CA THR A 29 -10.92 -3.97 -12.75
C THR A 29 -11.77 -2.95 -11.98
N MET A 30 -11.55 -2.76 -10.68
CA MET A 30 -12.27 -1.73 -9.91
C MET A 30 -11.94 -0.32 -10.43
N PHE A 31 -10.67 -0.05 -10.77
CA PHE A 31 -10.29 1.21 -11.40
C PHE A 31 -11.00 1.40 -12.75
N LEU A 32 -10.98 0.38 -13.62
CA LEU A 32 -11.62 0.44 -14.93
C LEU A 32 -13.13 0.72 -14.81
N ALA A 33 -13.81 0.15 -13.82
CA ALA A 33 -15.25 0.37 -13.61
C ALA A 33 -15.60 1.84 -13.41
N GLN A 34 -14.74 2.63 -12.77
CA GLN A 34 -14.96 4.06 -12.54
C GLN A 34 -14.26 4.94 -13.60
N ALA A 35 -13.11 4.52 -14.13
CA ALA A 35 -12.36 5.31 -15.10
C ALA A 35 -13.19 5.69 -16.33
N ARG A 36 -13.99 4.76 -16.86
CA ARG A 36 -14.88 5.01 -18.01
C ARG A 36 -15.96 6.07 -17.74
N LEU A 37 -16.31 6.29 -16.48
CA LEU A 37 -17.33 7.27 -16.06
C LEU A 37 -16.68 8.61 -15.67
N THR A 38 -15.37 8.66 -15.58
CA THR A 38 -14.62 9.85 -15.16
C THR A 38 -14.32 10.72 -16.38
N ARG A 39 -15.13 11.74 -16.60
CA ARG A 39 -14.90 12.71 -17.68
C ARG A 39 -13.55 13.38 -17.55
N GLY A 40 -12.85 13.58 -18.66
CA GLY A 40 -11.51 14.14 -18.71
C GLY A 40 -10.39 13.13 -18.39
N LEU A 41 -10.71 11.84 -18.26
CA LEU A 41 -9.77 10.73 -18.14
C LEU A 41 -9.99 9.74 -19.30
N HIS A 42 -8.90 9.27 -19.92
CA HIS A 42 -8.93 8.29 -20.99
C HIS A 42 -7.92 7.16 -20.69
N VAL A 43 -8.43 5.95 -20.47
CA VAL A 43 -7.58 4.74 -20.39
C VAL A 43 -7.25 4.34 -21.82
N ALA A 44 -6.08 4.76 -22.32
CA ALA A 44 -5.67 4.50 -23.70
C ALA A 44 -5.24 3.05 -23.91
N ALA A 45 -4.66 2.42 -22.88
CA ALA A 45 -4.27 1.02 -22.97
C ALA A 45 -4.38 0.29 -21.64
N VAL A 46 -4.65 -1.02 -21.74
CA VAL A 46 -4.58 -1.99 -20.65
C VAL A 46 -3.62 -3.10 -21.05
N ALA A 47 -2.55 -3.28 -20.28
CA ALA A 47 -1.60 -4.39 -20.45
C ALA A 47 -1.82 -5.46 -19.36
N ASP A 48 -1.95 -6.71 -19.77
CA ASP A 48 -2.00 -7.87 -18.87
C ASP A 48 -1.40 -9.08 -19.59
N LEU A 49 -0.65 -9.92 -18.88
CA LEU A 49 -0.05 -11.15 -19.44
C LEU A 49 -1.07 -12.04 -20.16
N ALA A 50 -2.35 -11.96 -19.76
CA ALA A 50 -3.46 -12.61 -20.43
C ALA A 50 -4.45 -11.56 -21.00
N ALA A 51 -4.18 -11.05 -22.20
CA ALA A 51 -5.00 -10.03 -22.86
C ALA A 51 -6.50 -10.44 -22.98
N SER A 52 -6.78 -11.74 -23.12
CA SER A 52 -8.16 -12.27 -23.11
C SER A 52 -8.84 -12.08 -21.75
N ARG A 53 -8.11 -12.27 -20.65
CA ARG A 53 -8.60 -12.00 -19.30
C ARG A 53 -8.88 -10.51 -19.11
N ALA A 54 -7.97 -9.64 -19.58
CA ALA A 54 -8.17 -8.19 -19.50
C ALA A 54 -9.47 -7.76 -20.24
N ARG A 55 -9.75 -8.32 -21.42
CA ARG A 55 -10.99 -8.06 -22.15
C ARG A 55 -12.23 -8.54 -21.37
N ALA A 56 -12.17 -9.72 -20.77
CA ALA A 56 -13.27 -10.23 -19.94
C ALA A 56 -13.51 -9.32 -18.70
N GLN A 57 -12.45 -8.77 -18.09
CA GLN A 57 -12.57 -7.83 -16.99
C GLN A 57 -13.18 -6.50 -17.41
N LEU A 58 -12.83 -5.95 -18.58
CA LEU A 58 -13.46 -4.76 -19.15
C LEU A 58 -14.96 -5.00 -19.38
N GLN A 59 -15.31 -6.12 -19.99
CA GLN A 59 -16.71 -6.52 -20.20
C GLN A 59 -17.46 -6.65 -18.86
N GLY A 60 -16.86 -7.32 -17.87
CA GLY A 60 -17.43 -7.48 -16.53
C GLY A 60 -17.57 -6.16 -15.77
N ALA A 61 -16.69 -5.18 -16.03
CA ALA A 61 -16.77 -3.81 -15.52
C ALA A 61 -17.80 -2.93 -16.28
N GLY A 62 -18.54 -3.51 -17.21
CA GLY A 62 -19.62 -2.83 -17.95
C GLY A 62 -19.12 -1.92 -19.08
N TRP A 63 -17.93 -2.17 -19.66
CA TRP A 63 -17.46 -1.46 -20.83
C TRP A 63 -18.15 -2.01 -22.08
N PRO A 64 -18.75 -1.16 -22.94
CA PRO A 64 -19.19 -1.54 -24.27
C PRO A 64 -18.01 -2.04 -25.11
N VAL A 65 -18.23 -3.04 -25.97
CA VAL A 65 -17.14 -3.68 -26.74
C VAL A 65 -16.40 -2.68 -27.62
N GLU A 66 -17.09 -1.72 -28.20
CA GLU A 66 -16.52 -0.67 -29.03
C GLU A 66 -15.57 0.24 -28.27
N GLN A 67 -15.71 0.39 -26.96
CA GLN A 67 -14.81 1.20 -26.13
C GLN A 67 -13.46 0.53 -25.84
N TYR A 68 -13.29 -0.77 -26.13
CA TYR A 68 -12.00 -1.47 -26.00
C TYR A 68 -11.65 -2.29 -27.25
N ALA A 69 -12.14 -1.83 -28.41
CA ALA A 69 -11.92 -2.47 -29.70
C ALA A 69 -10.73 -1.88 -30.48
N ALA A 70 -9.95 -0.97 -29.88
CA ALA A 70 -8.79 -0.40 -30.57
C ALA A 70 -7.80 -1.50 -30.98
N GLY A 71 -7.37 -1.44 -32.25
CA GLY A 71 -6.44 -2.41 -32.83
C GLY A 71 -4.97 -2.10 -32.55
N SER A 72 -4.69 -0.89 -32.06
CA SER A 72 -3.33 -0.42 -31.73
C SER A 72 -3.38 0.77 -30.77
N LEU A 73 -2.23 1.13 -30.18
CA LEU A 73 -2.09 2.36 -29.40
C LEU A 73 -2.40 3.62 -30.23
N ALA A 74 -2.03 3.64 -31.50
CA ALA A 74 -2.33 4.75 -32.39
C ALA A 74 -3.85 4.92 -32.62
N ASP A 75 -4.55 3.81 -32.84
CA ASP A 75 -6.00 3.77 -32.96
C ASP A 75 -6.69 4.18 -31.64
N ALA A 76 -6.22 3.70 -30.50
CA ALA A 76 -6.76 4.08 -29.19
C ALA A 76 -6.78 5.58 -28.95
N HIS A 77 -5.74 6.27 -29.34
CA HIS A 77 -5.66 7.73 -29.22
C HIS A 77 -6.56 8.47 -30.23
N GLY A 78 -6.75 7.91 -31.42
CA GLY A 78 -7.62 8.48 -32.47
C GLY A 78 -9.10 8.30 -32.18
N SER A 79 -9.50 7.08 -31.82
CA SER A 79 -10.90 6.70 -31.58
C SER A 79 -11.39 6.97 -30.16
N ARG A 80 -10.46 7.21 -29.20
CA ARG A 80 -10.71 7.19 -27.77
C ARG A 80 -11.20 5.83 -27.22
N ALA A 81 -11.00 4.77 -27.95
CA ALA A 81 -11.15 3.42 -27.44
C ALA A 81 -9.89 2.99 -26.67
N THR A 82 -9.98 1.90 -25.94
CA THR A 82 -8.87 1.31 -25.19
C THR A 82 -8.21 0.21 -26.00
N PHE A 83 -6.88 0.20 -26.08
CA PHE A 83 -6.11 -0.90 -26.64
C PHE A 83 -5.77 -1.92 -25.55
N VAL A 84 -6.04 -3.21 -25.79
CA VAL A 84 -5.72 -4.30 -24.85
C VAL A 84 -4.59 -5.12 -25.41
N THR A 85 -3.49 -5.22 -24.66
CA THR A 85 -2.22 -5.85 -25.07
C THR A 85 -1.62 -6.71 -23.94
N ASP A 86 -0.63 -7.53 -24.28
CA ASP A 86 0.28 -8.21 -23.33
C ASP A 86 1.66 -7.53 -23.27
N ASP A 87 1.89 -6.48 -24.05
CA ASP A 87 3.15 -5.74 -24.16
C ASP A 87 3.13 -4.47 -23.27
N ALA A 88 3.44 -4.63 -21.98
CA ALA A 88 3.58 -3.51 -21.05
C ALA A 88 4.75 -2.56 -21.42
N PRO A 89 5.91 -3.03 -21.90
CA PRO A 89 6.97 -2.15 -22.42
C PRO A 89 6.51 -1.22 -23.54
N ALA A 90 5.76 -1.70 -24.54
CA ALA A 90 5.21 -0.88 -25.61
C ALA A 90 4.23 0.17 -25.08
N LEU A 91 3.37 -0.19 -24.12
CA LEU A 91 2.47 0.75 -23.43
C LEU A 91 3.27 1.84 -22.71
N ILE A 92 4.32 1.48 -21.97
CA ILE A 92 5.18 2.42 -21.24
C ILE A 92 5.92 3.35 -22.22
N ALA A 93 6.31 2.85 -23.39
CA ALA A 93 7.05 3.62 -24.37
C ALA A 93 6.18 4.62 -25.18
N ASP A 94 4.85 4.48 -25.20
CA ASP A 94 3.98 5.38 -25.98
C ASP A 94 4.02 6.83 -25.44
N PRO A 95 4.52 7.81 -26.21
CA PRO A 95 4.72 9.18 -25.71
C PRO A 95 3.43 9.92 -25.35
N ARG A 96 2.28 9.42 -25.77
CA ARG A 96 0.98 10.05 -25.54
C ARG A 96 0.35 9.64 -24.19
N ILE A 97 0.83 8.58 -23.55
CA ILE A 97 0.41 8.19 -22.22
C ILE A 97 1.12 9.09 -21.19
N GLU A 98 0.34 9.75 -20.33
CA GLU A 98 0.84 10.67 -19.31
C GLU A 98 1.11 9.96 -17.99
N VAL A 99 0.22 9.02 -17.60
CA VAL A 99 0.24 8.34 -16.30
C VAL A 99 0.23 6.83 -16.50
N ILE A 100 1.15 6.13 -15.86
CA ILE A 100 1.14 4.68 -15.73
C ILE A 100 0.52 4.31 -14.39
N VAL A 101 -0.48 3.44 -14.41
CA VAL A 101 -1.03 2.78 -13.22
C VAL A 101 -0.47 1.37 -13.17
N GLU A 102 0.34 1.08 -12.17
CA GLU A 102 0.96 -0.23 -11.96
C GLU A 102 0.14 -1.02 -10.93
N ALA A 103 -0.51 -2.10 -11.33
CA ALA A 103 -1.45 -2.88 -10.54
C ALA A 103 -1.25 -4.41 -10.67
N THR A 104 -0.02 -4.86 -10.93
CA THR A 104 0.28 -6.29 -11.11
C THR A 104 0.27 -7.08 -9.80
N GLY A 105 0.60 -6.45 -8.66
CA GLY A 105 0.78 -7.12 -7.37
C GLY A 105 2.03 -8.01 -7.30
N VAL A 106 2.92 -7.93 -8.29
CA VAL A 106 4.21 -8.66 -8.32
C VAL A 106 5.33 -7.66 -8.09
N PRO A 107 6.07 -7.70 -6.96
CA PRO A 107 7.05 -6.68 -6.60
C PRO A 107 8.13 -6.43 -7.66
N SER A 108 8.72 -7.48 -8.24
CA SER A 108 9.75 -7.36 -9.27
C SER A 108 9.22 -6.73 -10.56
N ALA A 109 8.01 -7.06 -10.98
CA ALA A 109 7.34 -6.45 -12.12
C ALA A 109 7.06 -4.97 -11.87
N GLY A 110 6.53 -4.64 -10.68
CA GLY A 110 6.26 -3.26 -10.26
C GLY A 110 7.50 -2.38 -10.30
N ILE A 111 8.63 -2.86 -9.80
CA ILE A 111 9.93 -2.17 -9.87
C ILE A 111 10.34 -1.94 -11.33
N THR A 112 10.24 -2.97 -12.17
CA THR A 112 10.62 -2.90 -13.60
C THR A 112 9.75 -1.89 -14.35
N HIS A 113 8.44 -1.93 -14.17
CA HIS A 113 7.49 -1.01 -14.82
C HIS A 113 7.70 0.43 -14.34
N ALA A 114 7.91 0.62 -13.03
CA ALA A 114 8.18 1.94 -12.47
C ALA A 114 9.45 2.57 -13.06
N LEU A 115 10.55 1.82 -13.10
CA LEU A 115 11.80 2.33 -13.67
C LEU A 115 11.68 2.59 -15.18
N GLY A 116 10.95 1.74 -15.91
CA GLY A 116 10.64 1.98 -17.32
C GLY A 116 9.83 3.27 -17.52
N ALA A 117 8.80 3.50 -16.72
CA ALA A 117 7.99 4.71 -16.77
C ALA A 117 8.79 5.97 -16.41
N ILE A 118 9.66 5.89 -15.38
CA ILE A 118 10.57 6.99 -15.00
C ILE A 118 11.51 7.33 -16.16
N ALA A 119 12.11 6.33 -16.82
CA ALA A 119 12.99 6.52 -17.97
C ALA A 119 12.27 7.20 -19.14
N GLN A 120 10.99 6.91 -19.33
CA GLN A 120 10.12 7.54 -20.33
C GLN A 120 9.45 8.85 -19.85
N ARG A 121 9.87 9.37 -18.68
CA ARG A 121 9.35 10.60 -18.06
C ARG A 121 7.83 10.61 -17.86
N LYS A 122 7.26 9.47 -17.47
CA LYS A 122 5.84 9.32 -17.16
C LYS A 122 5.57 9.35 -15.67
N HIS A 123 4.43 9.90 -15.28
CA HIS A 123 3.94 9.79 -13.91
C HIS A 123 3.55 8.35 -13.60
N ILE A 124 3.70 7.93 -12.34
CA ILE A 124 3.39 6.57 -11.89
C ILE A 124 2.45 6.65 -10.70
N VAL A 125 1.36 5.88 -10.76
CA VAL A 125 0.53 5.54 -9.61
C VAL A 125 0.78 4.07 -9.29
N MET A 126 1.45 3.83 -8.17
CA MET A 126 1.87 2.51 -7.69
C MET A 126 0.76 1.92 -6.81
N VAL A 127 -0.05 1.05 -7.42
CA VAL A 127 -1.05 0.25 -6.70
C VAL A 127 -0.39 -0.95 -6.02
N ASN A 128 0.69 -1.43 -6.60
CA ASN A 128 1.51 -2.53 -6.08
C ASN A 128 2.32 -2.07 -4.86
N VAL A 129 1.64 -2.01 -3.72
CA VAL A 129 2.24 -1.55 -2.47
C VAL A 129 3.36 -2.47 -1.98
N GLU A 130 3.40 -3.72 -2.44
CA GLU A 130 4.45 -4.69 -2.22
C GLU A 130 5.77 -4.24 -2.87
N ALA A 131 5.70 -3.72 -4.11
CA ALA A 131 6.84 -3.10 -4.80
C ALA A 131 7.26 -1.79 -4.11
N ASP A 132 6.31 -1.00 -3.61
CA ASP A 132 6.60 0.21 -2.83
C ASP A 132 7.33 -0.12 -1.53
N ALA A 133 6.86 -1.09 -0.75
CA ALA A 133 7.53 -1.52 0.47
C ALA A 133 8.94 -2.05 0.21
N LEU A 134 9.14 -2.75 -0.91
CA LEU A 134 10.44 -3.34 -1.29
C LEU A 134 11.47 -2.29 -1.75
N ALA A 135 11.05 -1.32 -2.59
CA ALA A 135 11.96 -0.40 -3.27
C ALA A 135 11.44 1.04 -3.41
N GLY A 136 10.27 1.36 -2.86
CA GLY A 136 9.58 2.65 -3.01
C GLY A 136 10.45 3.88 -2.75
N PRO A 137 11.24 3.95 -1.66
CA PRO A 137 12.16 5.07 -1.43
C PRO A 137 13.12 5.36 -2.59
N MET A 138 13.66 4.31 -3.21
CA MET A 138 14.54 4.44 -4.38
C MET A 138 13.76 4.86 -5.63
N LEU A 139 12.59 4.26 -5.86
CA LEU A 139 11.74 4.60 -7.01
C LEU A 139 11.26 6.05 -6.95
N ALA A 140 10.81 6.52 -5.78
CA ALA A 140 10.40 7.90 -5.57
C ALA A 140 11.55 8.89 -5.75
N GLN A 141 12.75 8.57 -5.24
CA GLN A 141 13.95 9.38 -5.46
C GLN A 141 14.30 9.53 -6.94
N ARG A 142 14.28 8.43 -7.70
CA ARG A 142 14.54 8.43 -9.14
C ARG A 142 13.46 9.18 -9.92
N ALA A 143 12.18 9.02 -9.55
CA ALA A 143 11.07 9.76 -10.16
C ALA A 143 11.21 11.26 -9.95
N LYS A 144 11.55 11.69 -8.73
CA LYS A 144 11.84 13.09 -8.40
C LYS A 144 12.99 13.65 -9.23
N ALA A 145 14.08 12.90 -9.37
CA ALA A 145 15.23 13.29 -10.18
C ALA A 145 14.87 13.42 -11.68
N ALA A 146 13.96 12.59 -12.18
CA ALA A 146 13.45 12.66 -13.56
C ALA A 146 12.36 13.73 -13.75
N GLY A 147 11.90 14.41 -12.68
CA GLY A 147 10.86 15.42 -12.73
C GLY A 147 9.46 14.85 -12.98
N VAL A 148 9.23 13.60 -12.58
CA VAL A 148 7.91 12.93 -12.65
C VAL A 148 7.38 12.58 -11.26
N VAL A 149 6.08 12.35 -11.19
CA VAL A 149 5.42 11.96 -9.93
C VAL A 149 5.47 10.45 -9.79
N TYR A 150 5.93 9.98 -8.63
CA TYR A 150 5.67 8.65 -8.11
C TYR A 150 4.64 8.79 -6.99
N SER A 151 3.53 8.07 -7.04
CA SER A 151 2.42 8.23 -6.13
C SER A 151 1.92 6.88 -5.61
N LEU A 152 1.62 6.81 -4.32
CA LEU A 152 0.74 5.79 -3.77
C LEU A 152 -0.67 5.94 -4.35
N ALA A 153 -1.45 4.87 -4.27
CA ALA A 153 -2.76 4.78 -4.88
C ALA A 153 -3.86 5.27 -3.91
N TRP A 154 -4.55 6.37 -4.26
CA TRP A 154 -5.71 6.83 -3.49
C TRP A 154 -6.85 5.81 -3.52
N GLY A 155 -7.51 5.67 -2.37
CA GLY A 155 -8.50 4.63 -2.15
C GLY A 155 -7.90 3.38 -1.51
N ASP A 156 -6.57 3.19 -1.57
CA ASP A 156 -5.85 2.26 -0.72
C ASP A 156 -5.49 2.93 0.61
N GLN A 157 -5.41 2.14 1.67
CA GLN A 157 -5.23 2.63 3.03
C GLN A 157 -3.95 3.47 3.22
N PRO A 158 -2.77 3.13 2.63
CA PRO A 158 -1.58 3.96 2.78
C PRO A 158 -1.74 5.40 2.33
N ALA A 159 -2.33 5.65 1.16
CA ALA A 159 -2.52 7.02 0.66
C ALA A 159 -3.52 7.81 1.51
N LEU A 160 -4.57 7.16 2.01
CA LEU A 160 -5.56 7.79 2.89
C LEU A 160 -4.96 8.13 4.27
N ILE A 161 -4.08 7.29 4.80
CA ILE A 161 -3.37 7.58 6.04
C ILE A 161 -2.37 8.73 5.84
N CYS A 162 -1.70 8.78 4.70
CA CYS A 162 -0.82 9.89 4.35
C CYS A 162 -1.58 11.22 4.32
N GLU A 163 -2.82 11.25 3.79
CA GLU A 163 -3.68 12.43 3.84
C GLU A 163 -4.00 12.85 5.29
N HIS A 164 -4.36 11.90 6.15
CA HIS A 164 -4.63 12.19 7.56
C HIS A 164 -3.41 12.82 8.26
N VAL A 165 -2.23 12.27 8.01
CA VAL A 165 -0.98 12.77 8.58
C VAL A 165 -0.63 14.16 8.04
N ASP A 166 -0.78 14.37 6.73
CA ASP A 166 -0.54 15.67 6.09
C ASP A 166 -1.53 16.73 6.61
N TRP A 167 -2.82 16.39 6.66
CA TRP A 167 -3.84 17.25 7.26
C TRP A 167 -3.49 17.65 8.68
N ALA A 168 -3.16 16.69 9.54
CA ALA A 168 -2.84 16.96 10.94
C ALA A 168 -1.67 17.92 11.07
N ARG A 169 -0.58 17.67 10.36
CA ARG A 169 0.62 18.50 10.38
C ARG A 169 0.40 19.86 9.75
N ALA A 170 -0.34 19.95 8.65
CA ALA A 170 -0.69 21.22 8.01
C ALA A 170 -1.57 22.11 8.90
N CYS A 171 -2.34 21.50 9.82
CA CYS A 171 -3.09 22.20 10.86
C CYS A 171 -2.29 22.47 12.16
N GLY A 172 -1.02 22.09 12.21
CA GLY A 172 -0.15 22.29 13.37
C GLY A 172 -0.34 21.27 14.50
N PHE A 173 -0.97 20.13 14.24
CA PHE A 173 -1.12 19.08 15.24
C PHE A 173 0.10 18.16 15.28
N THR A 174 0.52 17.76 16.49
CA THR A 174 1.46 16.68 16.70
C THR A 174 0.76 15.34 16.46
N VAL A 175 1.26 14.55 15.49
CA VAL A 175 0.74 13.22 15.19
C VAL A 175 1.32 12.20 16.18
N ILE A 176 0.46 11.56 16.95
CA ILE A 176 0.81 10.54 17.94
C ILE A 176 0.91 9.17 17.28
N ALA A 177 -0.11 8.80 16.52
CA ALA A 177 -0.15 7.57 15.74
C ALA A 177 -1.02 7.77 14.50
N ALA A 178 -0.74 7.00 13.45
CA ALA A 178 -1.64 6.86 12.33
C ALA A 178 -1.64 5.39 11.85
N GLY A 179 -2.77 4.97 11.27
CA GLY A 179 -2.87 3.60 10.84
C GLY A 179 -4.25 3.19 10.35
N LYS A 180 -4.51 1.91 10.44
CA LYS A 180 -5.74 1.29 9.93
C LYS A 180 -6.35 0.30 10.92
N GLY A 181 -7.55 -0.17 10.59
CA GLY A 181 -8.12 -1.34 11.25
C GLY A 181 -7.98 -2.60 10.41
N THR A 182 -8.00 -3.74 11.09
CA THR A 182 -8.05 -5.08 10.48
C THR A 182 -8.75 -6.06 11.41
N ARG A 183 -8.97 -7.30 10.94
CA ARG A 183 -9.30 -8.43 11.83
C ARG A 183 -8.02 -9.17 12.14
N TYR A 184 -7.67 -9.31 13.41
CA TYR A 184 -6.41 -9.93 13.80
C TYR A 184 -6.48 -10.63 15.15
N GLU A 185 -5.96 -11.85 15.19
CA GLU A 185 -5.63 -12.60 16.40
C GLU A 185 -4.20 -13.14 16.31
N PRO A 186 -3.45 -13.33 17.41
CA PRO A 186 -2.03 -13.70 17.36
C PRO A 186 -1.71 -14.97 16.56
N HIS A 187 -2.62 -15.96 16.58
CA HIS A 187 -2.42 -17.22 15.86
C HIS A 187 -2.58 -17.06 14.32
N TYR A 188 -3.12 -15.94 13.84
CA TYR A 188 -3.31 -15.69 12.40
C TYR A 188 -1.99 -15.60 11.64
N HIS A 189 -0.87 -15.27 12.30
CA HIS A 189 0.44 -15.33 11.65
C HIS A 189 0.78 -16.70 11.07
N ARG A 190 0.18 -17.78 11.59
CA ARG A 190 0.34 -19.15 11.10
C ARG A 190 -0.65 -19.54 10.01
N SER A 191 -1.58 -18.66 9.63
CA SER A 191 -2.57 -18.98 8.60
C SER A 191 -1.90 -19.25 7.26
N THR A 192 -2.51 -20.12 6.48
CA THR A 192 -2.04 -20.56 5.17
C THR A 192 -3.16 -20.44 4.14
N PRO A 193 -2.87 -20.55 2.85
CA PRO A 193 -3.91 -20.61 1.82
C PRO A 193 -4.98 -21.68 2.04
N ASP A 194 -4.66 -22.73 2.80
CA ASP A 194 -5.61 -23.80 3.12
C ASP A 194 -6.50 -23.46 4.33
N THR A 195 -5.92 -22.79 5.35
CA THR A 195 -6.62 -22.49 6.62
C THR A 195 -7.31 -21.13 6.63
N LEU A 196 -7.07 -20.28 5.64
CA LEU A 196 -7.64 -18.92 5.57
C LEU A 196 -9.19 -18.94 5.60
N TRP A 197 -9.84 -19.98 5.06
CA TRP A 197 -11.28 -20.07 4.94
C TRP A 197 -11.97 -20.17 6.30
N ASP A 198 -11.36 -20.88 7.27
CA ASP A 198 -11.86 -21.00 8.64
C ASP A 198 -11.97 -19.65 9.35
N ILE A 199 -11.19 -18.67 8.89
CA ILE A 199 -11.17 -17.32 9.41
C ILE A 199 -12.07 -16.42 8.57
N LEU A 200 -11.94 -16.49 7.25
CA LEU A 200 -12.60 -15.59 6.31
C LEU A 200 -14.13 -15.74 6.34
N ASP A 201 -14.61 -16.95 6.43
CA ASP A 201 -16.05 -17.27 6.48
C ASP A 201 -16.76 -16.70 7.73
N LYS A 202 -16.01 -16.34 8.77
CA LYS A 202 -16.57 -15.74 9.99
C LYS A 202 -17.01 -14.29 9.81
N TYR A 203 -16.49 -13.58 8.78
CA TYR A 203 -16.73 -12.14 8.63
C TYR A 203 -16.93 -11.64 7.19
N LEU A 204 -16.66 -12.46 6.17
CA LEU A 204 -16.92 -12.13 4.78
C LEU A 204 -17.81 -13.19 4.14
N GLN A 205 -18.86 -12.75 3.45
CA GLN A 205 -19.68 -13.64 2.65
C GLN A 205 -19.11 -13.74 1.22
N ILE A 206 -18.26 -14.72 1.01
CA ILE A 206 -17.66 -14.97 -0.30
C ILE A 206 -18.45 -16.06 -1.01
N THR A 207 -19.18 -15.68 -2.04
CA THR A 207 -20.04 -16.59 -2.81
C THR A 207 -19.26 -17.36 -3.90
N ASP A 208 -18.16 -16.80 -4.41
CA ASP A 208 -17.34 -17.43 -5.45
C ASP A 208 -15.87 -17.51 -4.99
N ARG A 209 -15.53 -18.63 -4.35
CA ARG A 209 -14.16 -18.91 -3.88
C ARG A 209 -13.18 -19.14 -5.03
N ALA A 210 -13.65 -19.59 -6.20
CA ALA A 210 -12.81 -19.87 -7.35
C ALA A 210 -12.22 -18.60 -7.99
N SER A 211 -12.88 -17.45 -7.79
CA SER A 211 -12.38 -16.16 -8.26
C SER A 211 -11.32 -15.52 -7.36
N ILE A 212 -11.03 -16.12 -6.21
CA ILE A 212 -10.13 -15.59 -5.18
C ILE A 212 -8.75 -16.20 -5.32
N ASN A 213 -7.71 -15.35 -5.26
CA ASN A 213 -6.34 -15.80 -5.04
C ASN A 213 -6.12 -16.07 -3.54
N PRO A 214 -6.00 -17.34 -3.10
CA PRO A 214 -5.89 -17.68 -1.68
C PRO A 214 -4.67 -17.06 -0.99
N LYS A 215 -3.53 -16.96 -1.67
CA LYS A 215 -2.32 -16.33 -1.12
C LYS A 215 -2.56 -14.84 -0.84
N MET A 216 -3.12 -14.12 -1.80
CA MET A 216 -3.42 -12.70 -1.64
C MET A 216 -4.37 -12.47 -0.45
N PHE A 217 -5.42 -13.27 -0.32
CA PHE A 217 -6.34 -13.13 0.80
C PHE A 217 -5.71 -13.55 2.13
N ASN A 218 -4.85 -14.56 2.12
CA ASN A 218 -4.14 -14.98 3.33
C ASN A 218 -3.16 -13.91 3.83
N SER A 219 -2.59 -13.07 2.96
CA SER A 219 -1.72 -11.97 3.40
C SER A 219 -2.46 -10.89 4.21
N PHE A 220 -3.78 -10.73 4.01
CA PHE A 220 -4.62 -9.89 4.86
C PHE A 220 -4.83 -10.51 6.23
N ILE A 221 -4.89 -11.84 6.32
CA ILE A 221 -5.14 -12.57 7.56
C ILE A 221 -3.86 -12.71 8.40
N ASP A 222 -2.74 -13.11 7.78
CA ASP A 222 -1.50 -13.38 8.50
C ASP A 222 -0.74 -12.12 8.97
N GLY A 223 -1.24 -10.94 8.63
CA GLY A 223 -0.66 -9.66 9.01
C GLY A 223 0.35 -9.09 8.03
N SER A 224 0.75 -9.84 6.99
CA SER A 224 1.73 -9.39 5.99
C SER A 224 1.28 -8.11 5.29
N LYS A 225 0.03 -8.06 4.83
CA LYS A 225 -0.52 -6.87 4.16
C LYS A 225 -0.52 -5.65 5.07
N SER A 226 -0.86 -5.83 6.35
CA SER A 226 -0.80 -4.74 7.33
C SER A 226 0.62 -4.21 7.52
N ALA A 227 1.63 -5.08 7.58
CA ALA A 227 3.03 -4.69 7.67
C ALA A 227 3.51 -3.93 6.42
N ILE A 228 3.13 -4.41 5.21
CA ILE A 228 3.44 -3.79 3.93
C ILE A 228 2.87 -2.37 3.86
N GLU A 229 1.58 -2.22 4.14
CA GLU A 229 0.89 -0.93 4.05
C GLU A 229 1.41 0.06 5.10
N MET A 230 1.65 -0.36 6.34
CA MET A 230 2.21 0.51 7.37
C MET A 230 3.67 0.88 7.08
N THR A 231 4.41 0.03 6.38
CA THR A 231 5.75 0.36 5.89
C THR A 231 5.71 1.45 4.82
N ALA A 232 4.79 1.38 3.86
CA ALA A 232 4.56 2.45 2.88
C ALA A 232 4.22 3.78 3.57
N VAL A 233 3.35 3.75 4.61
CA VAL A 233 3.02 4.94 5.41
C VAL A 233 4.25 5.51 6.12
N CYS A 234 5.05 4.68 6.80
CA CYS A 234 6.28 5.13 7.49
C CYS A 234 7.25 5.79 6.51
N ASN A 235 7.52 5.14 5.39
CA ASN A 235 8.48 5.61 4.39
C ASN A 235 8.01 6.92 3.72
N THR A 236 6.70 7.13 3.63
CA THR A 236 6.09 8.34 3.07
C THR A 236 6.02 9.49 4.07
N THR A 237 5.46 9.25 5.25
CA THR A 237 5.10 10.30 6.22
C THR A 237 6.20 10.67 7.19
N GLY A 238 7.21 9.81 7.36
CA GLY A 238 8.24 9.97 8.39
C GLY A 238 7.83 9.45 9.76
N LEU A 239 6.63 8.87 9.91
CA LEU A 239 6.33 8.03 11.07
C LEU A 239 7.26 6.82 11.08
N VAL A 240 7.38 6.18 12.23
CA VAL A 240 8.27 5.02 12.38
C VAL A 240 7.51 3.82 12.95
N PRO A 241 7.97 2.58 12.73
CA PRO A 241 7.40 1.42 13.41
C PRO A 241 7.66 1.46 14.91
N GLN A 242 6.86 0.74 15.69
CA GLN A 242 7.25 0.36 17.05
C GLN A 242 8.43 -0.63 16.99
N SER A 243 9.17 -0.80 18.09
CA SER A 243 10.44 -1.58 18.12
C SER A 243 10.27 -3.04 17.72
N ASP A 244 9.14 -3.65 18.05
CA ASP A 244 8.81 -5.04 17.68
C ASP A 244 7.71 -5.15 16.61
N GLY A 245 7.43 -4.07 15.89
CA GLY A 245 6.44 -3.99 14.83
C GLY A 245 5.02 -3.71 15.34
N LEU A 246 4.01 -4.13 14.58
CA LEU A 246 2.62 -3.87 14.88
C LEU A 246 2.11 -4.64 16.09
N GLY A 247 1.43 -3.95 17.01
CA GLY A 247 0.88 -4.52 18.24
C GLY A 247 -0.52 -5.10 18.08
N PHE A 248 -1.27 -4.63 17.10
CA PHE A 248 -2.67 -5.00 16.84
C PHE A 248 -3.56 -4.93 18.10
N PRO A 249 -3.56 -3.80 18.85
CA PRO A 249 -4.48 -3.67 19.99
C PRO A 249 -5.92 -3.69 19.50
N ALA A 250 -6.79 -4.35 20.27
CA ALA A 250 -8.23 -4.30 19.99
C ALA A 250 -8.78 -2.93 20.37
N ALA A 251 -9.46 -2.27 19.41
CA ALA A 251 -10.07 -0.97 19.64
C ALA A 251 -11.28 -0.75 18.74
N SER A 252 -12.32 -0.15 19.30
CA SER A 252 -13.39 0.48 18.52
C SER A 252 -12.90 1.82 17.95
N ARG A 253 -13.64 2.35 16.97
CA ARG A 253 -13.37 3.70 16.44
C ARG A 253 -13.51 4.82 17.48
N PHE A 254 -14.16 4.55 18.60
CA PHE A 254 -14.36 5.50 19.70
C PHE A 254 -13.26 5.43 20.77
N GLU A 255 -12.45 4.36 20.76
CA GLU A 255 -11.37 4.12 21.73
C GLU A 255 -9.97 4.42 21.13
N LEU A 256 -9.89 4.89 19.88
CA LEU A 256 -8.62 5.09 19.19
C LEU A 256 -7.66 6.00 19.97
N ALA A 257 -8.16 7.13 20.49
CA ALA A 257 -7.35 8.08 21.25
C ALA A 257 -6.90 7.53 22.63
N ASP A 258 -7.68 6.64 23.24
CA ASP A 258 -7.31 5.98 24.49
C ASP A 258 -6.30 4.85 24.29
N VAL A 259 -6.44 4.08 23.22
CA VAL A 259 -5.60 2.91 22.92
C VAL A 259 -4.31 3.33 22.22
N CYS A 260 -4.39 4.18 21.19
CA CYS A 260 -3.26 4.60 20.36
C CYS A 260 -2.57 5.86 20.89
N LYS A 261 -2.29 5.91 22.19
CA LYS A 261 -1.45 6.92 22.85
C LYS A 261 -0.29 6.24 23.59
N PRO A 262 0.75 6.97 24.05
CA PRO A 262 1.89 6.38 24.75
C PRO A 262 1.50 5.63 26.02
N LYS A 263 2.24 4.56 26.33
CA LYS A 263 2.09 3.80 27.58
C LYS A 263 2.18 4.69 28.83
N ALA A 264 3.07 5.70 28.80
CA ALA A 264 3.19 6.67 29.88
C ALA A 264 1.92 7.53 30.09
N ALA A 265 1.04 7.61 29.09
CA ALA A 265 -0.26 8.28 29.16
C ALA A 265 -1.44 7.27 29.31
N GLY A 266 -1.13 6.00 29.61
CA GLY A 266 -2.13 4.93 29.80
C GLY A 266 -2.58 4.24 28.50
N GLY A 267 -1.90 4.45 27.38
CA GLY A 267 -2.20 3.76 26.12
C GLY A 267 -1.32 2.54 25.86
N MET A 268 -1.18 2.16 24.59
CA MET A 268 -0.49 0.93 24.19
C MET A 268 0.83 1.19 23.44
N LEU A 269 1.13 2.42 23.03
CA LEU A 269 2.29 2.73 22.21
C LEU A 269 3.56 2.92 23.02
N GLU A 270 4.71 2.51 22.49
CA GLU A 270 6.01 2.71 23.11
C GLU A 270 6.49 4.17 23.03
N LYS A 271 6.11 4.86 21.95
CA LYS A 271 6.51 6.24 21.65
C LYS A 271 5.48 6.95 20.80
N VAL A 272 5.63 8.23 20.57
CA VAL A 272 4.83 9.03 19.64
C VAL A 272 5.39 8.96 18.21
N GLY A 273 4.58 9.32 17.23
CA GLY A 273 4.99 9.37 15.82
C GLY A 273 5.14 7.99 15.19
N VAL A 274 4.27 7.05 15.54
CA VAL A 274 4.34 5.65 15.07
C VAL A 274 3.15 5.28 14.18
N THR A 275 3.31 4.21 13.41
CA THR A 275 2.18 3.51 12.80
C THR A 275 1.69 2.39 13.71
N GLU A 276 0.36 2.15 13.69
CA GLU A 276 -0.25 1.02 14.38
C GLU A 276 -1.48 0.50 13.61
N VAL A 277 -1.83 -0.76 13.83
CA VAL A 277 -3.02 -1.39 13.26
C VAL A 277 -3.91 -1.87 14.39
N VAL A 278 -5.17 -1.40 14.42
CA VAL A 278 -6.11 -1.82 15.46
C VAL A 278 -6.92 -3.04 15.03
N SER A 279 -7.11 -3.97 15.95
CA SER A 279 -7.88 -5.20 15.70
C SER A 279 -9.37 -5.02 15.96
N SER A 280 -10.20 -5.61 15.09
CA SER A 280 -11.64 -5.76 15.28
C SER A 280 -12.03 -6.93 16.19
N VAL A 281 -11.05 -7.66 16.73
CA VAL A 281 -11.26 -8.81 17.62
C VAL A 281 -10.40 -8.66 18.85
N ARG A 282 -10.97 -8.97 20.03
CA ARG A 282 -10.23 -9.02 21.29
C ARG A 282 -9.43 -10.31 21.41
N ARG A 283 -8.50 -10.34 22.36
CA ARG A 283 -7.65 -11.53 22.60
C ARG A 283 -8.40 -12.77 23.08
N ASP A 284 -9.62 -12.63 23.55
CA ASP A 284 -10.54 -13.71 23.93
C ASP A 284 -11.40 -14.22 22.74
N GLY A 285 -11.17 -13.66 21.54
CA GLY A 285 -11.90 -14.01 20.32
C GLY A 285 -13.23 -13.26 20.13
N SER A 286 -13.62 -12.41 21.09
CA SER A 286 -14.86 -11.62 20.97
C SER A 286 -14.69 -10.45 20.00
N ASP A 287 -15.74 -10.14 19.22
CA ASP A 287 -15.73 -9.02 18.29
C ASP A 287 -15.78 -7.68 19.04
N VAL A 288 -15.09 -6.69 18.50
CA VAL A 288 -15.15 -5.31 18.96
C VAL A 288 -16.34 -4.61 18.30
N ALA A 289 -17.28 -4.13 19.11
CA ALA A 289 -18.38 -3.31 18.60
C ALA A 289 -17.83 -1.99 17.98
N HIS A 290 -18.41 -1.55 16.88
CA HIS A 290 -17.98 -0.34 16.17
C HIS A 290 -16.49 -0.33 15.78
N HIS A 291 -15.95 -1.48 15.42
CA HIS A 291 -14.58 -1.65 14.97
C HIS A 291 -14.26 -0.86 13.69
N LEU A 292 -12.97 -0.74 13.38
CA LEU A 292 -12.46 0.00 12.21
C LEU A 292 -11.83 -0.94 11.15
N ALA A 293 -12.34 -2.17 10.99
CA ALA A 293 -11.68 -3.21 10.19
C ALA A 293 -11.34 -2.81 8.74
N LEU A 294 -12.08 -1.88 8.13
CA LEU A 294 -11.85 -1.40 6.76
C LEU A 294 -11.49 0.09 6.70
N GLY A 295 -11.21 0.69 7.83
CA GLY A 295 -10.98 2.12 7.92
C GLY A 295 -9.53 2.50 8.19
N THR A 296 -9.30 3.80 8.25
CA THR A 296 -8.02 4.43 8.57
C THR A 296 -8.20 5.47 9.67
N PHE A 297 -7.14 5.79 10.39
CA PHE A 297 -7.19 6.76 11.48
C PHE A 297 -5.89 7.54 11.66
N VAL A 298 -6.00 8.67 12.35
CA VAL A 298 -4.90 9.41 12.94
C VAL A 298 -5.28 9.81 14.36
N VAL A 299 -4.31 9.74 15.28
CA VAL A 299 -4.43 10.28 16.64
C VAL A 299 -3.48 11.45 16.75
N VAL A 300 -4.01 12.58 17.22
CA VAL A 300 -3.29 13.85 17.38
C VAL A 300 -3.29 14.31 18.83
N GLU A 301 -2.33 15.15 19.17
CA GLU A 301 -2.25 15.79 20.49
C GLU A 301 -2.71 17.25 20.43
N GLY A 302 -3.53 17.65 21.41
CA GLY A 302 -3.85 19.03 21.71
C GLY A 302 -2.82 19.61 22.69
N GLU A 303 -1.93 20.44 22.22
CA GLU A 303 -0.84 20.98 23.04
C GLU A 303 -1.30 21.99 24.07
N THR A 304 -2.33 22.80 23.79
CA THR A 304 -2.86 23.81 24.70
C THR A 304 -4.20 23.40 25.30
N ASP A 305 -4.52 23.95 26.47
CA ASP A 305 -5.79 23.68 27.14
C ASP A 305 -7.00 24.18 26.30
N TYR A 306 -6.81 25.25 25.53
CA TYR A 306 -7.83 25.75 24.60
C TYR A 306 -8.14 24.72 23.51
N VAL A 307 -7.11 24.14 22.87
CA VAL A 307 -7.28 23.09 21.84
C VAL A 307 -7.93 21.84 22.43
N ARG A 308 -7.54 21.44 23.65
CA ARG A 308 -8.13 20.30 24.37
C ARG A 308 -9.61 20.55 24.71
N GLN A 309 -9.97 21.80 25.02
CA GLN A 309 -11.37 22.19 25.19
C GLN A 309 -12.12 22.07 23.86
N CYS A 310 -11.56 22.54 22.74
CA CYS A 310 -12.15 22.40 21.43
C CYS A 310 -12.38 20.92 21.05
N PHE A 311 -11.45 20.02 21.36
CA PHE A 311 -11.65 18.58 21.11
C PHE A 311 -12.92 18.04 21.78
N ARG A 312 -13.20 18.45 23.00
CA ARG A 312 -14.41 18.05 23.73
C ARG A 312 -15.68 18.71 23.18
N GLU A 313 -15.62 20.01 22.90
CA GLU A 313 -16.77 20.78 22.45
C GLU A 313 -17.23 20.40 21.03
N TYR A 314 -16.28 20.03 20.15
CA TYR A 314 -16.57 19.66 18.77
C TYR A 314 -16.58 18.13 18.54
N ALA A 315 -16.65 17.35 19.61
CA ALA A 315 -16.78 15.90 19.56
C ALA A 315 -15.72 15.19 18.69
N MET A 316 -14.47 15.61 18.81
CA MET A 316 -13.34 15.02 18.07
C MET A 316 -12.85 13.69 18.66
N LEU A 317 -13.69 12.94 19.34
CA LEU A 317 -13.38 11.67 19.99
C LEU A 317 -12.10 11.77 20.85
N PRO A 318 -12.07 12.66 21.87
CA PRO A 318 -10.91 12.77 22.74
C PRO A 318 -10.81 11.56 23.68
N ASP A 319 -9.58 11.30 24.13
CA ASP A 319 -9.34 10.38 25.24
C ASP A 319 -9.90 10.93 26.56
N GLN A 320 -9.88 10.13 27.62
CA GLN A 320 -10.40 10.56 28.95
C GLN A 320 -9.73 11.83 29.48
N SER A 321 -8.46 12.08 29.18
CA SER A 321 -7.75 13.29 29.59
C SER A 321 -8.13 14.52 28.75
N GLY A 322 -8.69 14.33 27.56
CA GLY A 322 -8.93 15.36 26.55
C GLY A 322 -7.67 15.85 25.84
N ARG A 323 -6.51 15.25 26.11
CA ARG A 323 -5.23 15.63 25.51
C ARG A 323 -5.05 15.07 24.10
N TYR A 324 -5.50 13.85 23.86
CA TYR A 324 -5.42 13.17 22.58
C TYR A 324 -6.79 13.09 21.93
N ALA A 325 -6.84 13.22 20.62
CA ALA A 325 -8.08 13.09 19.85
C ALA A 325 -7.85 12.27 18.58
N ALA A 326 -8.88 11.58 18.11
CA ALA A 326 -8.81 10.75 16.93
C ALA A 326 -9.73 11.27 15.82
N LEU A 327 -9.20 11.25 14.59
CA LEU A 327 -9.98 11.35 13.36
C LEU A 327 -9.87 10.01 12.62
N TYR A 328 -10.98 9.56 12.01
CA TYR A 328 -10.99 8.31 11.27
C TYR A 328 -11.86 8.40 10.01
N ARG A 329 -11.50 7.57 9.03
CA ARG A 329 -12.35 7.26 7.88
C ARG A 329 -12.84 5.81 8.03
N PRO A 330 -14.17 5.56 8.06
CA PRO A 330 -14.70 4.23 8.44
C PRO A 330 -14.47 3.14 7.41
N ILE A 331 -14.32 3.51 6.14
CA ILE A 331 -14.13 2.59 5.00
C ILE A 331 -13.13 3.19 4.01
N HIS A 332 -12.61 2.36 3.13
CA HIS A 332 -11.87 2.75 1.94
C HIS A 332 -12.46 2.04 0.71
N MET A 333 -12.33 2.64 -0.47
CA MET A 333 -12.87 2.10 -1.72
C MET A 333 -11.73 1.86 -2.71
N ILE A 334 -10.97 0.80 -2.44
CA ILE A 334 -9.79 0.43 -3.20
C ILE A 334 -10.12 0.33 -4.71
N GLY A 335 -9.26 0.90 -5.55
CA GLY A 335 -9.45 0.95 -7.00
C GLY A 335 -10.53 1.93 -7.46
N LEU A 336 -11.68 2.00 -6.81
CA LEU A 336 -12.79 2.87 -7.22
C LEU A 336 -12.44 4.37 -7.11
N GLU A 337 -11.58 4.75 -6.18
CA GLU A 337 -11.14 6.15 -5.96
C GLU A 337 -9.82 6.49 -6.67
N LEU A 338 -9.20 5.54 -7.38
CA LEU A 338 -7.85 5.68 -7.92
C LEU A 338 -7.69 6.84 -8.92
N GLY A 339 -8.77 7.24 -9.58
CA GLY A 339 -8.80 8.41 -10.46
C GLY A 339 -8.30 9.70 -9.79
N ILE A 340 -8.37 9.81 -8.46
CA ILE A 340 -7.84 10.93 -7.69
C ILE A 340 -6.31 11.00 -7.82
N SER A 341 -5.58 9.89 -7.63
CA SER A 341 -4.12 9.86 -7.79
C SER A 341 -3.71 10.17 -9.22
N VAL A 342 -4.41 9.60 -10.20
CA VAL A 342 -4.17 9.87 -11.62
C VAL A 342 -4.33 11.35 -11.94
N ALA A 343 -5.44 11.94 -11.52
CA ALA A 343 -5.72 13.36 -11.74
C ALA A 343 -4.74 14.27 -10.98
N SER A 344 -4.36 13.93 -9.74
CA SER A 344 -3.39 14.70 -8.97
C SER A 344 -2.00 14.69 -9.64
N ALA A 345 -1.53 13.52 -10.04
CA ALA A 345 -0.24 13.38 -10.71
C ALA A 345 -0.20 14.17 -12.04
N ALA A 346 -1.24 14.03 -12.89
CA ALA A 346 -1.26 14.66 -14.19
C ALA A 346 -1.54 16.17 -14.16
N LEU A 347 -2.44 16.63 -13.28
CA LEU A 347 -2.97 18.01 -13.32
C LEU A 347 -2.33 18.94 -12.31
N ARG A 348 -1.79 18.40 -11.22
CA ARG A 348 -1.15 19.15 -10.13
C ARG A 348 0.34 18.88 -10.02
N ARG A 349 0.79 17.74 -10.57
CA ARG A 349 2.15 17.20 -10.38
C ARG A 349 2.45 16.91 -8.91
N GLU A 350 1.43 16.49 -8.17
CA GLU A 350 1.47 16.16 -6.75
C GLU A 350 1.10 14.69 -6.54
N PRO A 351 1.87 13.94 -5.72
CA PRO A 351 1.49 12.58 -5.32
C PRO A 351 0.37 12.62 -4.27
N THR A 352 -0.40 11.55 -4.15
CA THR A 352 -1.29 11.27 -3.02
C THR A 352 -0.59 10.49 -1.90
N GLY A 353 0.69 10.53 -1.88
CA GLY A 353 1.67 9.93 -0.99
C GLY A 353 2.86 9.45 -1.81
N ALA A 354 4.08 9.77 -1.38
CA ALA A 354 5.31 9.28 -2.00
C ALA A 354 6.39 9.09 -0.93
N PRO A 355 7.15 7.99 -0.97
CA PRO A 355 8.23 7.77 -0.01
C PRO A 355 9.24 8.91 0.00
N THR A 356 9.58 9.35 1.22
CA THR A 356 10.56 10.43 1.49
C THR A 356 11.85 9.88 2.10
N GLY A 357 11.88 8.61 2.47
CA GLY A 357 13.04 7.94 3.05
C GLY A 357 12.74 6.50 3.42
N PHE A 358 13.75 5.76 3.87
CA PHE A 358 13.64 4.37 4.31
C PHE A 358 13.64 4.32 5.83
N ARG A 359 12.47 4.20 6.45
CA ARG A 359 12.24 4.21 7.92
C ARG A 359 11.69 2.90 8.45
N SER A 360 11.03 2.16 7.60
CA SER A 360 10.38 0.90 7.91
C SER A 360 10.67 -0.12 6.83
N ASP A 361 10.75 -1.37 7.22
CA ASP A 361 10.88 -2.51 6.33
C ASP A 361 9.86 -3.59 6.68
N VAL A 362 9.59 -4.47 5.73
CA VAL A 362 8.80 -5.70 5.92
C VAL A 362 9.70 -6.89 5.69
N VAL A 363 9.93 -7.65 6.73
CA VAL A 363 10.86 -8.78 6.71
C VAL A 363 10.13 -10.12 6.78
N ALA A 364 10.67 -11.11 6.07
CA ALA A 364 10.13 -12.47 6.08
C ALA A 364 10.36 -13.09 7.46
N THR A 365 9.29 -13.58 8.09
CA THR A 365 9.33 -14.25 9.40
C THR A 365 8.68 -15.63 9.29
N ALA A 366 9.33 -16.66 9.82
CA ALA A 366 8.91 -18.03 9.68
C ALA A 366 7.57 -18.32 10.39
N LYS A 367 6.58 -18.87 9.66
CA LYS A 367 5.27 -19.30 10.22
C LYS A 367 5.37 -20.59 11.05
N ARG A 368 6.37 -21.39 10.80
CA ARG A 368 6.67 -22.70 11.39
C ARG A 368 8.16 -22.98 11.31
N LEU A 369 8.58 -24.10 11.86
CA LEU A 369 9.93 -24.62 11.60
C LEU A 369 10.10 -24.84 10.09
N LEU A 370 11.08 -24.17 9.48
CA LEU A 370 11.45 -24.32 8.09
C LEU A 370 12.76 -25.12 7.98
N LYS A 371 12.83 -26.07 7.05
CA LYS A 371 13.98 -26.96 6.92
C LYS A 371 15.00 -26.45 5.92
N ARG A 372 16.26 -26.83 6.09
CA ARG A 372 17.29 -26.63 5.07
C ARG A 372 16.85 -27.22 3.72
N GLY A 373 17.06 -26.50 2.64
CA GLY A 373 16.69 -26.90 1.28
C GLY A 373 15.23 -26.63 0.92
N GLU A 374 14.42 -26.14 1.87
CA GLU A 374 13.05 -25.74 1.59
C GLU A 374 13.04 -24.46 0.73
N VAL A 375 12.12 -24.39 -0.23
CA VAL A 375 11.93 -23.22 -1.11
C VAL A 375 10.83 -22.36 -0.52
N LEU A 376 11.13 -21.09 -0.31
CA LEU A 376 10.16 -20.13 0.19
C LEU A 376 9.13 -19.79 -0.88
N ASP A 377 7.90 -19.61 -0.45
CA ASP A 377 6.75 -19.36 -1.33
C ASP A 377 6.20 -17.91 -1.26
N GLY A 378 6.81 -17.04 -0.44
CA GLY A 378 6.53 -15.62 -0.39
C GLY A 378 5.31 -15.23 0.43
N GLU A 379 4.84 -14.01 0.19
CA GLU A 379 3.73 -13.39 0.87
C GLU A 379 2.45 -14.23 0.83
N GLY A 380 1.76 -14.30 1.98
CA GLY A 380 0.51 -15.03 2.13
C GLY A 380 0.61 -16.54 1.93
N GLY A 381 1.81 -17.09 1.79
CA GLY A 381 2.07 -18.49 1.56
C GLY A 381 2.12 -19.34 2.84
N PHE A 382 2.79 -20.50 2.73
CA PHE A 382 2.91 -21.52 3.79
C PHE A 382 4.15 -21.36 4.66
N CYS A 383 5.18 -20.64 4.15
CA CYS A 383 6.49 -20.59 4.79
C CYS A 383 6.64 -19.37 5.72
N VAL A 384 6.31 -18.19 5.22
CA VAL A 384 6.63 -16.94 5.89
C VAL A 384 5.44 -15.98 5.92
N TRP A 385 5.48 -15.05 6.88
CA TRP A 385 4.64 -13.87 6.94
C TRP A 385 5.49 -12.61 7.04
N GLY A 386 4.92 -11.46 6.74
CA GLY A 386 5.62 -10.17 6.76
C GLY A 386 5.54 -9.48 8.11
N LYS A 387 6.67 -9.31 8.78
CA LYS A 387 6.79 -8.54 10.03
C LYS A 387 7.31 -7.14 9.72
N GLN A 388 6.60 -6.11 10.17
CA GLN A 388 7.10 -4.73 10.13
C GLN A 388 8.24 -4.55 11.15
N VAL A 389 9.33 -3.91 10.74
CA VAL A 389 10.46 -3.57 11.60
C VAL A 389 11.01 -2.19 11.26
N PRO A 390 11.71 -1.50 12.20
CA PRO A 390 12.51 -0.33 11.87
C PRO A 390 13.55 -0.65 10.79
N ALA A 391 13.69 0.21 9.78
CA ALA A 391 14.66 0.01 8.69
C ALA A 391 16.10 -0.14 9.22
N GLU A 392 16.47 0.63 10.26
CA GLU A 392 17.76 0.50 10.92
C GLU A 392 18.01 -0.91 11.47
N ARG A 393 16.99 -1.54 12.08
CA ARG A 393 17.08 -2.92 12.55
C ARG A 393 17.24 -3.89 11.38
N SER A 394 16.45 -3.72 10.33
CA SER A 394 16.53 -4.58 9.12
C SER A 394 17.93 -4.54 8.52
N LEU A 395 18.50 -3.35 8.36
CA LEU A 395 19.85 -3.17 7.81
C LEU A 395 20.94 -3.74 8.73
N ARG A 396 20.90 -3.43 10.03
CA ARG A 396 21.89 -3.89 11.01
C ARG A 396 21.91 -5.42 11.10
N ASP A 397 20.75 -6.05 11.15
CA ASP A 397 20.61 -7.48 11.36
C ASP A 397 20.64 -8.28 10.02
N GLY A 398 20.69 -7.58 8.88
CA GLY A 398 20.74 -8.17 7.54
C GLY A 398 19.49 -8.97 7.20
N LEU A 399 18.29 -8.46 7.55
CA LEU A 399 17.04 -9.17 7.40
C LEU A 399 16.59 -9.27 5.94
N LEU A 400 15.95 -10.39 5.58
CA LEU A 400 15.44 -10.64 4.25
C LEU A 400 14.09 -9.92 4.04
N PRO A 401 13.97 -9.02 3.05
CA PRO A 401 12.68 -8.42 2.72
C PRO A 401 11.66 -9.44 2.26
N LEU A 402 10.41 -9.33 2.72
CA LEU A 402 9.32 -10.24 2.35
C LEU A 402 9.14 -10.34 0.83
N GLY A 403 9.22 -9.21 0.11
CA GLY A 403 9.05 -9.18 -1.35
C GLY A 403 10.09 -9.97 -2.14
N LEU A 404 11.18 -10.41 -1.49
CA LEU A 404 12.21 -11.28 -2.08
C LEU A 404 12.23 -12.69 -1.47
N ALA A 405 11.32 -13.01 -0.56
CA ALA A 405 11.21 -14.33 0.05
C ALA A 405 10.36 -15.30 -0.81
N HIS A 406 10.49 -15.23 -2.13
CA HIS A 406 9.78 -16.09 -3.09
C HIS A 406 10.76 -16.80 -4.01
N ALA A 407 10.55 -18.10 -4.21
CA ALA A 407 11.40 -18.95 -5.06
C ALA A 407 12.90 -18.96 -4.68
N VAL A 408 13.21 -18.68 -3.40
CA VAL A 408 14.56 -18.76 -2.85
C VAL A 408 14.69 -19.95 -1.90
N THR A 409 15.85 -20.59 -1.90
CA THR A 409 16.09 -21.84 -1.14
C THR A 409 16.82 -21.55 0.16
N LEU A 410 16.35 -22.15 1.26
CA LEU A 410 16.98 -22.06 2.57
C LEU A 410 18.31 -22.82 2.65
N ARG A 411 19.32 -22.19 3.23
CA ARG A 411 20.66 -22.77 3.45
C ARG A 411 20.75 -23.60 4.72
N HIS A 412 19.91 -23.31 5.71
CA HIS A 412 19.83 -24.01 6.98
C HIS A 412 18.40 -23.95 7.54
N GLU A 413 18.19 -24.55 8.70
CA GLU A 413 16.91 -24.58 9.39
C GLU A 413 16.63 -23.24 10.07
N ILE A 414 15.36 -22.78 10.04
CA ILE A 414 14.89 -21.55 10.68
C ILE A 414 13.76 -21.91 11.63
N ALA A 415 13.86 -21.48 12.87
CA ALA A 415 12.83 -21.72 13.89
C ALA A 415 11.57 -20.89 13.62
N GLU A 416 10.43 -21.37 14.12
CA GLU A 416 9.17 -20.61 14.07
C GLU A 416 9.32 -19.26 14.76
N GLY A 417 8.80 -18.20 14.15
CA GLY A 417 8.84 -16.83 14.66
C GLY A 417 10.16 -16.09 14.44
N GLU A 418 11.21 -16.76 13.94
CA GLU A 418 12.45 -16.10 13.57
C GLU A 418 12.32 -15.34 12.25
N SER A 419 12.85 -14.12 12.23
CA SER A 419 12.98 -13.33 11.00
C SER A 419 14.19 -13.80 10.21
N LEU A 420 13.99 -14.09 8.94
CA LEU A 420 15.02 -14.57 8.02
C LEU A 420 16.01 -13.45 7.69
N LYS A 421 17.24 -13.85 7.38
CA LYS A 421 18.31 -12.99 6.91
C LYS A 421 18.68 -13.27 5.47
N TRP A 422 19.33 -12.34 4.82
CA TRP A 422 19.90 -12.56 3.49
C TRP A 422 20.87 -13.76 3.45
N SER A 423 21.62 -13.99 4.54
CA SER A 423 22.53 -15.14 4.67
C SER A 423 21.83 -16.50 4.71
N ASP A 424 20.55 -16.52 5.05
CA ASP A 424 19.79 -17.74 5.28
C ASP A 424 19.28 -18.37 3.97
N VAL A 425 19.30 -17.58 2.89
CA VAL A 425 18.79 -18.00 1.57
C VAL A 425 19.84 -17.98 0.48
N SER A 426 19.62 -18.78 -0.55
CA SER A 426 20.33 -18.70 -1.82
C SER A 426 19.55 -17.75 -2.73
N CYS A 427 20.00 -16.50 -2.81
CA CYS A 427 19.41 -15.46 -3.64
C CYS A 427 20.27 -15.25 -4.89
N ASP A 428 19.63 -14.98 -6.04
CA ASP A 428 20.34 -14.57 -7.24
C ASP A 428 20.69 -13.08 -7.15
N GLU A 429 21.97 -12.79 -6.89
CA GLU A 429 22.49 -11.41 -6.83
C GLU A 429 22.38 -10.68 -8.18
N ASN A 430 22.11 -11.39 -9.27
CA ASN A 430 21.88 -10.80 -10.59
C ASN A 430 20.42 -10.44 -10.85
N ASP A 431 19.49 -10.93 -10.02
CA ASP A 431 18.09 -10.53 -10.11
C ASP A 431 17.94 -9.00 -10.02
N PHE A 432 17.10 -8.46 -10.88
CA PHE A 432 16.95 -7.01 -11.00
C PHE A 432 16.35 -6.37 -9.75
N ALA A 433 15.34 -7.00 -9.14
CA ALA A 433 14.72 -6.49 -7.92
C ALA A 433 15.68 -6.54 -6.73
N VAL A 434 16.52 -7.60 -6.67
CA VAL A 434 17.60 -7.71 -5.67
C VAL A 434 18.60 -6.57 -5.83
N LYS A 435 19.06 -6.27 -7.04
CA LYS A 435 19.99 -5.16 -7.30
C LYS A 435 19.41 -3.82 -6.88
N VAL A 436 18.16 -3.53 -7.25
CA VAL A 436 17.50 -2.26 -6.88
C VAL A 436 17.32 -2.16 -5.37
N ARG A 437 16.95 -3.27 -4.70
CA ARG A 437 16.84 -3.30 -3.24
C ARG A 437 18.19 -3.07 -2.56
N ARG A 438 19.26 -3.73 -3.01
CA ARG A 438 20.61 -3.52 -2.45
C ARG A 438 21.11 -2.09 -2.65
N GLU A 439 20.83 -1.49 -3.81
CA GLU A 439 21.13 -0.08 -4.06
C GLU A 439 20.37 0.84 -3.09
N MET A 440 19.09 0.55 -2.82
CA MET A 440 18.29 1.28 -1.83
C MET A 440 18.90 1.17 -0.43
N GLU A 441 19.26 -0.04 0.01
CA GLU A 441 19.91 -0.28 1.30
C GLU A 441 21.21 0.52 1.44
N ALA A 442 22.06 0.51 0.41
CA ALA A 442 23.30 1.29 0.38
C ALA A 442 23.05 2.80 0.41
N THR A 443 22.06 3.28 -0.33
CA THR A 443 21.75 4.71 -0.45
C THR A 443 21.19 5.28 0.86
N PHE A 444 20.26 4.59 1.48
CA PHE A 444 19.54 5.07 2.67
C PHE A 444 20.17 4.58 3.99
N GLY A 445 20.93 3.50 3.96
CA GLY A 445 21.63 2.97 5.15
C GLY A 445 22.79 3.84 5.63
N CYS A 446 23.38 4.65 4.76
CA CYS A 446 24.45 5.59 5.11
C CYS A 446 23.94 6.95 5.63
N THR A 447 22.67 7.24 5.49
CA THR A 447 22.07 8.48 5.97
C THR A 447 21.44 8.26 7.34
N GLN A 448 22.12 8.72 8.42
CA GLN A 448 21.44 8.86 9.71
C GLN A 448 20.16 9.71 9.51
N PRO A 449 19.02 9.33 10.11
CA PRO A 449 17.81 10.11 10.00
C PRO A 449 18.06 11.51 10.56
N ARG A 450 18.02 12.54 9.71
CA ARG A 450 17.81 13.90 10.21
C ARG A 450 16.42 13.90 10.85
N VAL A 451 16.38 13.87 12.17
CA VAL A 451 15.17 14.21 12.92
C VAL A 451 14.81 15.62 12.47
N LEU A 452 13.71 15.75 11.73
CA LEU A 452 13.14 17.06 11.48
C LEU A 452 12.71 17.60 12.83
N PRO A 453 13.10 18.83 13.22
CA PRO A 453 12.62 19.42 14.44
C PRO A 453 11.09 19.47 14.41
N SER A 454 10.51 19.10 15.55
CA SER A 454 9.07 19.15 15.86
C SER A 454 8.46 20.51 15.63
#